data_1db8d273de8c8da1fab240ac15e6482a
#
_entry.id   1db8d273de8c8da1fab240ac15e6482a
#
_cell.length_a   1.000
_cell.length_b   1.000
_cell.length_c   1.000
_cell.angle_alpha   90.00
_cell.angle_beta   90.00
_cell.angle_gamma   90.00
#
_symmetry.space_group_name_H-M   'P 1'
#
loop_
_entity.id
_entity.type
_entity.pdbx_description
1 polymer ?
#
loop_
_entity_poly.entity_id
_entity_poly.type
_entity_poly.pdbx_seq_one_letter_code
_entity_poly.pdbx_strand_id
1 'polypeptide(L)'
;MIMGYAGRIAENESTSKTIQEQAEIVRKQSVRIKELVQDLNLVSQLEYEMQPLHKEMVRLSKLLRTYVADLLNIGISDSYNIGIEIANDAENTMLECDARLISRAVNNLVQNSMKHNPLGCRILLSLRRMENTIQLIVQDDGIGLSEEKLQELKEKPHYLESTDERLDLRHGLGLVLVRQIDRKSVV
;
A
#
# COMPACT_ATOMS: atom_id res chain seq x y z
N MET A 1 5.47 -2.74 22.99
CA MET A 1 6.53 -3.06 23.97
C MET A 1 7.82 -3.53 23.28
N ILE A 2 7.82 -4.59 22.45
CA ILE A 2 9.02 -5.12 21.74
C ILE A 2 9.77 -4.04 20.95
N MET A 3 9.07 -3.23 20.14
CA MET A 3 9.66 -2.13 19.36
C MET A 3 10.43 -1.12 20.23
N GLY A 4 9.89 -0.79 21.41
CA GLY A 4 10.53 0.19 22.30
C GLY A 4 11.79 -0.36 22.98
N TYR A 5 11.84 -1.65 23.30
CA TYR A 5 13.05 -2.29 23.83
C TYR A 5 14.12 -2.44 22.76
N ALA A 6 13.73 -2.93 21.57
CA ALA A 6 14.65 -3.07 20.44
C ALA A 6 15.24 -1.70 20.01
N GLY A 7 14.43 -0.63 19.97
CA GLY A 7 14.91 0.72 19.70
C GLY A 7 15.96 1.20 20.70
N ARG A 8 15.68 1.06 22.01
CA ARG A 8 16.64 1.46 23.07
C ARG A 8 17.96 0.68 23.00
N ILE A 9 17.94 -0.60 22.61
CA ILE A 9 19.16 -1.39 22.42
C ILE A 9 19.91 -0.94 21.19
N ALA A 10 19.20 -0.65 20.07
CA ALA A 10 19.81 -0.20 18.84
C ALA A 10 20.50 1.19 18.97
N GLU A 11 19.93 2.08 19.79
CA GLU A 11 20.42 3.45 20.02
C GLU A 11 21.47 3.53 21.14
N ASN A 12 21.73 2.45 21.87
CA ASN A 12 22.67 2.46 23.00
C ASN A 12 24.11 2.27 22.52
N GLU A 13 24.91 3.33 22.57
CA GLU A 13 26.33 3.36 22.15
C GLU A 13 27.23 2.40 22.93
N SER A 14 26.84 1.99 24.15
CA SER A 14 27.59 1.01 24.95
C SER A 14 27.34 -0.44 24.52
N THR A 15 26.40 -0.68 23.61
CA THR A 15 26.06 -2.01 23.10
C THR A 15 26.93 -2.36 21.91
N SER A 16 27.36 -3.63 21.80
CA SER A 16 28.17 -4.05 20.64
C SER A 16 27.40 -3.86 19.34
N LYS A 17 28.13 -3.49 18.27
CA LYS A 17 27.55 -3.21 16.94
C LYS A 17 26.65 -4.34 16.42
N THR A 18 27.06 -5.59 16.64
CA THR A 18 26.26 -6.77 16.25
C THR A 18 24.90 -6.82 16.97
N ILE A 19 24.87 -6.47 18.26
CA ILE A 19 23.61 -6.46 19.02
C ILE A 19 22.72 -5.29 18.57
N GLN A 20 23.30 -4.15 18.23
CA GLN A 20 22.57 -3.00 17.66
C GLN A 20 21.92 -3.36 16.32
N GLU A 21 22.67 -4.03 15.44
CA GLU A 21 22.15 -4.51 14.14
C GLU A 21 21.01 -5.51 14.32
N GLN A 22 21.15 -6.47 15.24
CA GLN A 22 20.09 -7.43 15.56
C GLN A 22 18.85 -6.74 16.15
N ALA A 23 19.04 -5.78 17.06
CA ALA A 23 17.95 -5.00 17.64
C ALA A 23 17.20 -4.19 16.58
N GLU A 24 17.90 -3.60 15.61
CA GLU A 24 17.28 -2.88 14.50
C GLU A 24 16.47 -3.82 13.59
N ILE A 25 16.96 -5.03 13.35
CA ILE A 25 16.20 -6.06 12.62
C ILE A 25 14.90 -6.41 13.39
N VAL A 26 14.98 -6.64 14.69
CA VAL A 26 13.80 -6.94 15.54
C VAL A 26 12.81 -5.77 15.50
N ARG A 27 13.30 -4.53 15.59
CA ARG A 27 12.48 -3.32 15.49
C ARG A 27 11.73 -3.27 14.15
N LYS A 28 12.44 -3.45 13.03
CA LYS A 28 11.85 -3.46 11.68
C LYS A 28 10.79 -4.56 11.52
N GLN A 29 11.09 -5.78 11.97
CA GLN A 29 10.12 -6.88 11.89
C GLN A 29 8.89 -6.64 12.78
N SER A 30 9.05 -6.03 13.95
CA SER A 30 7.94 -5.70 14.83
C SER A 30 7.01 -4.62 14.24
N VAL A 31 7.56 -3.60 13.55
CA VAL A 31 6.76 -2.63 12.78
C VAL A 31 5.95 -3.34 11.71
N ARG A 32 6.61 -4.22 10.96
CA ARG A 32 5.99 -4.98 9.88
C ARG A 32 4.84 -5.88 10.36
N ILE A 33 5.03 -6.60 11.47
CA ILE A 33 3.97 -7.42 12.07
C ILE A 33 2.78 -6.54 12.48
N LYS A 34 3.03 -5.37 13.07
CA LYS A 34 1.98 -4.41 13.41
C LYS A 34 1.17 -4.00 12.18
N GLU A 35 1.84 -3.68 11.07
CA GLU A 35 1.18 -3.29 9.81
C GLU A 35 0.32 -4.44 9.26
N LEU A 36 0.84 -5.66 9.24
CA LEU A 36 0.10 -6.84 8.79
C LEU A 36 -1.16 -7.10 9.64
N VAL A 37 -1.05 -6.97 10.96
CA VAL A 37 -2.21 -7.12 11.87
C VAL A 37 -3.24 -6.02 11.61
N GLN A 38 -2.80 -4.80 11.38
CA GLN A 38 -3.69 -3.69 11.04
C GLN A 38 -4.39 -3.90 9.70
N ASP A 39 -3.68 -4.41 8.68
CA ASP A 39 -4.26 -4.73 7.38
C ASP A 39 -5.28 -5.87 7.48
N LEU A 40 -4.96 -6.93 8.22
CA LEU A 40 -5.87 -8.05 8.45
C LEU A 40 -7.15 -7.61 9.17
N ASN A 41 -7.01 -6.82 10.22
CA ASN A 41 -8.16 -6.27 10.94
C ASN A 41 -9.02 -5.40 10.02
N LEU A 42 -8.41 -4.55 9.20
CA LEU A 42 -9.14 -3.68 8.29
C LEU A 42 -9.86 -4.49 7.20
N VAL A 43 -9.21 -5.49 6.59
CA VAL A 43 -9.86 -6.40 5.64
C VAL A 43 -11.06 -7.08 6.27
N SER A 44 -10.90 -7.64 7.47
CA SER A 44 -11.98 -8.28 8.21
C SER A 44 -13.14 -7.31 8.50
N GLN A 45 -12.84 -6.10 8.97
CA GLN A 45 -13.85 -5.09 9.25
C GLN A 45 -14.61 -4.63 7.99
N LEU A 46 -13.92 -4.48 6.87
CA LEU A 46 -14.54 -4.14 5.59
C LEU A 46 -15.40 -5.30 5.06
N GLU A 47 -14.95 -6.55 5.21
CA GLU A 47 -15.68 -7.73 4.76
C GLU A 47 -17.00 -7.92 5.53
N TYR A 48 -16.95 -7.77 6.84
CA TYR A 48 -18.12 -7.94 7.72
C TYR A 48 -18.95 -6.66 7.93
N GLU A 49 -18.65 -5.59 7.19
CA GLU A 49 -19.33 -4.29 7.31
C GLU A 49 -19.32 -3.68 8.74
N MET A 50 -18.34 -4.09 9.54
CA MET A 50 -18.21 -3.65 10.93
C MET A 50 -17.59 -2.25 11.08
N GLN A 51 -16.98 -1.73 10.01
CA GLN A 51 -16.36 -0.41 10.05
C GLN A 51 -17.27 0.63 9.40
N PRO A 52 -17.72 1.65 10.14
CA PRO A 52 -18.39 2.78 9.53
C PRO A 52 -17.42 3.51 8.59
N LEU A 53 -17.80 3.70 7.34
CA LEU A 53 -17.06 4.49 6.37
C LEU A 53 -17.22 5.98 6.74
N HIS A 54 -16.12 6.67 6.88
CA HIS A 54 -16.12 8.12 7.04
C HIS A 54 -16.09 8.79 5.66
N LYS A 55 -17.24 8.76 4.98
CA LYS A 55 -17.40 9.37 3.65
C LYS A 55 -17.40 10.88 3.76
N GLU A 56 -16.61 11.52 2.93
CA GLU A 56 -16.54 12.96 2.75
C GLU A 56 -16.32 13.30 1.27
N MET A 57 -16.62 14.53 0.88
CA MET A 57 -16.36 14.99 -0.49
C MET A 57 -14.86 15.24 -0.68
N VAL A 58 -14.19 14.34 -1.40
CA VAL A 58 -12.74 14.33 -1.60
C VAL A 58 -12.40 14.70 -3.04
N ARG A 59 -11.48 15.66 -3.21
CA ARG A 59 -10.83 15.90 -4.51
C ARG A 59 -9.66 14.96 -4.67
N LEU A 60 -9.84 13.91 -5.47
CA LEU A 60 -8.83 12.84 -5.63
C LEU A 60 -7.51 13.36 -6.20
N SER A 61 -7.54 14.33 -7.11
CA SER A 61 -6.33 14.97 -7.65
C SER A 61 -5.46 15.57 -6.53
N LYS A 62 -6.08 16.29 -5.59
CA LYS A 62 -5.39 16.86 -4.42
C LYS A 62 -4.84 15.76 -3.51
N LEU A 63 -5.64 14.72 -3.24
CA LEU A 63 -5.22 13.60 -2.40
C LEU A 63 -3.97 12.91 -2.97
N LEU A 64 -3.95 12.62 -4.28
CA LEU A 64 -2.78 12.00 -4.93
C LEU A 64 -1.54 12.89 -4.90
N ARG A 65 -1.70 14.20 -5.18
CA ARG A 65 -0.56 15.14 -5.11
C ARG A 65 0.01 15.24 -3.70
N THR A 66 -0.86 15.31 -2.69
CA THR A 66 -0.43 15.30 -1.28
C THR A 66 0.30 14.00 -0.94
N TYR A 67 -0.24 12.85 -1.32
CA TYR A 67 0.39 11.55 -1.10
C TYR A 67 1.81 11.47 -1.69
N VAL A 68 1.98 11.89 -2.95
CA VAL A 68 3.30 11.87 -3.60
C VAL A 68 4.26 12.87 -2.96
N ALA A 69 3.78 14.08 -2.61
CA ALA A 69 4.61 15.06 -1.92
C ALA A 69 5.10 14.53 -0.56
N ASP A 70 4.22 13.89 0.22
CA ASP A 70 4.57 13.29 1.51
C ASP A 70 5.58 12.15 1.33
N LEU A 71 5.39 11.31 0.33
CA LEU A 71 6.30 10.20 0.02
C LEU A 71 7.71 10.70 -0.36
N LEU A 72 7.80 11.76 -1.17
CA LEU A 72 9.07 12.40 -1.54
C LEU A 72 9.74 13.07 -0.34
N ASN A 73 8.98 13.71 0.55
CA ASN A 73 9.49 14.36 1.75
C ASN A 73 10.05 13.38 2.79
N ILE A 74 9.51 12.17 2.87
CA ILE A 74 10.03 11.10 3.75
C ILE A 74 11.41 10.62 3.27
N GLY A 75 11.72 10.84 1.99
CA GLY A 75 13.00 10.45 1.38
C GLY A 75 12.97 9.00 0.90
N ILE A 76 12.46 8.79 -0.30
CA ILE A 76 12.62 7.53 -1.03
C ILE A 76 13.97 7.51 -1.74
N SER A 77 14.47 6.29 -2.05
CA SER A 77 15.70 6.13 -2.83
C SER A 77 15.57 6.80 -4.20
N ASP A 78 16.62 7.46 -4.66
CA ASP A 78 16.71 8.08 -6.00
C ASP A 78 16.53 7.07 -7.15
N SER A 79 16.57 5.76 -6.84
CA SER A 79 16.30 4.71 -7.81
C SER A 79 14.82 4.64 -8.25
N TYR A 80 13.90 5.27 -7.49
CA TYR A 80 12.49 5.31 -7.83
C TYR A 80 12.10 6.67 -8.39
N ASN A 81 11.49 6.68 -9.58
CA ASN A 81 10.94 7.88 -10.20
C ASN A 81 9.41 7.85 -10.09
N ILE A 82 8.84 8.74 -9.28
CA ILE A 82 7.38 8.78 -9.05
C ILE A 82 6.78 9.97 -9.80
N GLY A 83 5.84 9.69 -10.69
CA GLY A 83 5.10 10.67 -11.49
C GLY A 83 3.60 10.66 -11.21
N ILE A 84 2.94 11.78 -11.56
CA ILE A 84 1.49 11.92 -11.52
C ILE A 84 1.00 12.41 -12.87
N GLU A 85 -0.04 11.75 -13.40
CA GLU A 85 -0.81 12.18 -14.57
C GLU A 85 -2.29 12.30 -14.20
N ILE A 86 -2.84 13.49 -14.29
CA ILE A 86 -4.26 13.74 -14.03
C ILE A 86 -4.90 14.27 -15.27
N ALA A 87 -5.90 13.56 -15.80
CA ALA A 87 -6.67 14.01 -16.96
C ALA A 87 -7.44 15.29 -16.60
N ASN A 88 -7.56 16.22 -17.56
CA ASN A 88 -8.17 17.52 -17.35
C ASN A 88 -9.60 17.43 -16.82
N ASP A 89 -10.36 16.44 -17.24
CA ASP A 89 -11.74 16.17 -16.82
C ASP A 89 -11.84 15.53 -15.41
N ALA A 90 -10.72 14.99 -14.90
CA ALA A 90 -10.61 14.43 -13.55
C ALA A 90 -10.05 15.42 -12.51
N GLU A 91 -9.41 16.51 -12.93
CA GLU A 91 -8.69 17.45 -12.05
C GLU A 91 -9.57 18.02 -10.93
N ASN A 92 -10.79 18.42 -11.23
CA ASN A 92 -11.71 19.04 -10.27
C ASN A 92 -12.83 18.10 -9.79
N THR A 93 -12.75 16.82 -10.14
CA THR A 93 -13.80 15.89 -9.76
C THR A 93 -13.76 15.63 -8.25
N MET A 94 -14.93 15.76 -7.63
CA MET A 94 -15.17 15.44 -6.23
C MET A 94 -15.83 14.07 -6.16
N LEU A 95 -15.37 13.22 -5.26
CA LEU A 95 -15.92 11.90 -4.99
C LEU A 95 -16.28 11.80 -3.50
N GLU A 96 -17.47 11.30 -3.19
CA GLU A 96 -17.85 10.97 -1.82
C GLU A 96 -17.21 9.64 -1.41
N CYS A 97 -16.13 9.68 -0.65
CA CYS A 97 -15.37 8.49 -0.24
C CYS A 97 -14.65 8.70 1.09
N ASP A 98 -14.12 7.60 1.65
CA ASP A 98 -13.21 7.68 2.80
C ASP A 98 -11.77 7.91 2.30
N ALA A 99 -11.29 9.14 2.44
CA ALA A 99 -9.96 9.56 1.97
C ALA A 99 -8.82 8.72 2.55
N ARG A 100 -8.97 8.22 3.79
CA ARG A 100 -7.95 7.40 4.46
C ARG A 100 -7.84 6.03 3.82
N LEU A 101 -8.98 5.43 3.44
CA LEU A 101 -9.01 4.14 2.74
C LEU A 101 -8.43 4.24 1.34
N ILE A 102 -8.78 5.29 0.59
CA ILE A 102 -8.19 5.54 -0.73
C ILE A 102 -6.68 5.74 -0.62
N SER A 103 -6.20 6.57 0.31
CA SER A 103 -4.76 6.77 0.54
C SER A 103 -4.06 5.45 0.89
N ARG A 104 -4.69 4.58 1.68
CA ARG A 104 -4.15 3.27 2.05
C ARG A 104 -4.08 2.32 0.84
N ALA A 105 -5.10 2.33 -0.03
CA ALA A 105 -5.07 1.56 -1.27
C ALA A 105 -3.93 2.01 -2.19
N VAL A 106 -3.78 3.31 -2.38
CA VAL A 106 -2.68 3.90 -3.17
C VAL A 106 -1.32 3.50 -2.59
N ASN A 107 -1.15 3.66 -1.28
CA ASN A 107 0.09 3.28 -0.61
C ASN A 107 0.42 1.80 -0.79
N ASN A 108 -0.56 0.90 -0.66
CA ASN A 108 -0.35 -0.53 -0.88
C ASN A 108 0.12 -0.84 -2.30
N LEU A 109 -0.45 -0.19 -3.32
CA LEU A 109 -0.04 -0.38 -4.70
C LEU A 109 1.37 0.16 -4.95
N VAL A 110 1.68 1.37 -4.48
CA VAL A 110 3.02 1.96 -4.63
C VAL A 110 4.08 1.14 -3.89
N GLN A 111 3.80 0.70 -2.67
CA GLN A 111 4.72 -0.15 -1.90
C GLN A 111 4.93 -1.52 -2.58
N ASN A 112 3.91 -2.08 -3.23
CA ASN A 112 4.06 -3.29 -4.04
C ASN A 112 5.00 -3.06 -5.21
N SER A 113 4.83 -1.97 -5.97
CA SER A 113 5.73 -1.63 -7.08
C SER A 113 7.18 -1.49 -6.60
N MET A 114 7.42 -0.77 -5.50
CA MET A 114 8.77 -0.62 -4.93
C MET A 114 9.36 -1.94 -4.44
N LYS A 115 8.56 -2.76 -3.76
CA LYS A 115 8.99 -4.04 -3.19
C LYS A 115 9.39 -5.07 -4.25
N HIS A 116 8.66 -5.10 -5.36
CA HIS A 116 8.93 -6.03 -6.45
C HIS A 116 10.03 -5.54 -7.40
N ASN A 117 10.42 -4.29 -7.30
CA ASN A 117 11.48 -3.68 -8.10
C ASN A 117 12.57 -3.06 -7.20
N PRO A 118 13.32 -3.89 -6.44
CA PRO A 118 14.30 -3.41 -5.43
C PRO A 118 15.46 -2.61 -6.02
N LEU A 119 15.71 -2.73 -7.32
CA LEU A 119 16.73 -1.96 -8.05
C LEU A 119 16.22 -0.58 -8.49
N GLY A 120 14.93 -0.31 -8.30
CA GLY A 120 14.25 0.89 -8.71
C GLY A 120 13.36 0.67 -9.94
N CYS A 121 12.40 1.58 -10.13
CA CYS A 121 11.50 1.64 -11.28
C CYS A 121 10.85 3.02 -11.34
N ARG A 122 10.22 3.30 -12.48
CA ARG A 122 9.29 4.42 -12.60
C ARG A 122 7.91 3.97 -12.15
N ILE A 123 7.28 4.75 -11.26
CA ILE A 123 5.92 4.52 -10.77
C ILE A 123 5.07 5.72 -11.19
N LEU A 124 4.01 5.48 -11.94
CA LEU A 124 3.11 6.50 -12.43
C LEU A 124 1.73 6.35 -11.79
N LEU A 125 1.29 7.39 -11.09
CA LEU A 125 -0.08 7.49 -10.57
C LEU A 125 -0.91 8.27 -11.56
N SER A 126 -1.98 7.68 -12.10
CA SER A 126 -2.86 8.35 -13.06
C SER A 126 -4.29 8.42 -12.54
N LEU A 127 -4.96 9.53 -12.85
CA LEU A 127 -6.38 9.74 -12.55
C LEU A 127 -7.11 10.09 -13.85
N ARG A 128 -8.14 9.32 -14.18
CA ARG A 128 -8.94 9.49 -15.39
C ARG A 128 -10.42 9.38 -15.06
N ARG A 129 -11.23 10.15 -15.74
CA ARG A 129 -12.70 10.03 -15.69
C ARG A 129 -13.17 9.10 -16.80
N MET A 130 -14.05 8.15 -16.46
CA MET A 130 -14.68 7.22 -17.38
C MET A 130 -16.19 7.33 -17.16
N GLU A 131 -16.92 7.92 -18.11
CA GLU A 131 -18.38 8.10 -18.01
C GLU A 131 -18.91 8.39 -16.60
N ASN A 132 -19.25 7.35 -15.85
CA ASN A 132 -19.81 7.44 -14.50
C ASN A 132 -18.83 7.01 -13.40
N THR A 133 -17.56 6.73 -13.74
CA THR A 133 -16.55 6.27 -12.77
C THR A 133 -15.27 7.09 -12.85
N ILE A 134 -14.47 7.02 -11.81
CA ILE A 134 -13.11 7.55 -11.79
C ILE A 134 -12.16 6.37 -11.67
N GLN A 135 -11.20 6.32 -12.57
CA GLN A 135 -10.11 5.36 -12.50
C GLN A 135 -8.88 6.00 -11.87
N LEU A 136 -8.43 5.43 -10.75
CA LEU A 136 -7.13 5.67 -10.17
C LEU A 136 -6.23 4.48 -10.55
N ILE A 137 -5.13 4.76 -11.22
CA ILE A 137 -4.21 3.75 -11.76
C ILE A 137 -2.85 3.97 -11.14
N VAL A 138 -2.23 2.89 -10.65
CA VAL A 138 -0.81 2.86 -10.28
C VAL A 138 -0.13 1.89 -11.23
N GLN A 139 0.83 2.38 -12.00
CA GLN A 139 1.57 1.63 -13.00
C GLN A 139 3.06 1.73 -12.70
N ASP A 140 3.78 0.62 -12.81
CA ASP A 140 5.24 0.61 -12.80
C ASP A 140 5.79 0.02 -14.11
N ASP A 141 7.04 0.34 -14.43
CA ASP A 141 7.80 -0.19 -15.56
C ASP A 141 8.80 -1.27 -15.12
N GLY A 142 8.51 -1.93 -14.00
CA GLY A 142 9.37 -2.95 -13.42
C GLY A 142 9.31 -4.30 -14.12
N ILE A 143 9.68 -5.35 -13.38
CA ILE A 143 9.81 -6.72 -13.92
C ILE A 143 8.49 -7.35 -14.38
N GLY A 144 7.35 -6.75 -14.02
CA GLY A 144 6.02 -7.27 -14.33
C GLY A 144 5.67 -8.59 -13.64
N LEU A 145 4.57 -9.19 -14.06
CA LEU A 145 4.09 -10.50 -13.59
C LEU A 145 4.09 -11.49 -14.77
N SER A 146 4.43 -12.77 -14.50
CA SER A 146 4.22 -13.81 -15.49
C SER A 146 2.73 -14.01 -15.80
N GLU A 147 2.42 -14.50 -17.00
CA GLU A 147 1.02 -14.77 -17.40
C GLU A 147 0.34 -15.75 -16.44
N GLU A 148 1.05 -16.77 -15.97
CA GLU A 148 0.57 -17.75 -15.01
C GLU A 148 0.15 -17.07 -13.69
N LYS A 149 0.98 -16.17 -13.17
CA LYS A 149 0.72 -15.45 -11.93
C LYS A 149 -0.41 -14.41 -12.09
N LEU A 150 -0.50 -13.81 -13.28
CA LEU A 150 -1.61 -12.91 -13.62
C LEU A 150 -2.94 -13.67 -13.69
N GLN A 151 -2.93 -14.87 -14.26
CA GLN A 151 -4.09 -15.75 -14.31
C GLN A 151 -4.52 -16.19 -12.90
N GLU A 152 -3.56 -16.60 -12.07
CA GLU A 152 -3.81 -16.96 -10.67
C GLU A 152 -4.45 -15.80 -9.88
N LEU A 153 -3.95 -14.58 -10.06
CA LEU A 153 -4.52 -13.38 -9.44
C LEU A 153 -5.95 -13.08 -9.89
N LYS A 154 -6.31 -13.43 -11.13
CA LYS A 154 -7.67 -13.28 -11.67
C LYS A 154 -8.62 -14.35 -11.15
N GLU A 155 -8.16 -15.59 -11.07
CA GLU A 155 -9.01 -16.75 -10.76
C GLU A 155 -9.20 -16.96 -9.25
N LYS A 156 -8.17 -16.67 -8.44
CA LYS A 156 -8.18 -16.87 -6.98
C LYS A 156 -8.16 -15.54 -6.23
N PRO A 157 -9.29 -14.88 -6.09
CA PRO A 157 -9.35 -13.61 -5.35
C PRO A 157 -9.16 -13.75 -3.83
N HIS A 158 -9.06 -14.97 -3.30
CA HIS A 158 -9.02 -15.28 -1.87
C HIS A 158 -7.67 -15.88 -1.47
N TYR A 159 -6.68 -15.03 -1.21
CA TYR A 159 -5.36 -15.45 -0.72
C TYR A 159 -5.35 -16.00 0.71
N LEU A 160 -6.49 -16.03 1.39
CA LEU A 160 -6.62 -16.56 2.75
C LEU A 160 -6.81 -18.08 2.79
N GLU A 161 -7.06 -18.74 1.65
CA GLU A 161 -7.34 -20.18 1.60
C GLU A 161 -6.14 -21.07 1.21
N SER A 162 -4.98 -20.49 0.92
CA SER A 162 -3.84 -21.32 0.56
C SER A 162 -3.13 -21.87 1.79
N THR A 163 -3.22 -23.18 1.94
CA THR A 163 -2.50 -24.01 2.93
C THR A 163 -1.01 -24.14 2.67
N ASP A 164 -0.44 -23.38 1.76
CA ASP A 164 0.97 -23.43 1.43
C ASP A 164 1.76 -22.55 2.41
N GLU A 165 2.49 -23.20 3.33
CA GLU A 165 3.34 -22.58 4.35
C GLU A 165 4.44 -21.67 3.77
N ARG A 166 4.64 -21.68 2.45
CA ARG A 166 5.60 -20.82 1.72
C ARG A 166 4.98 -19.55 1.17
N LEU A 167 3.65 -19.38 1.24
CA LEU A 167 3.01 -18.16 0.81
C LEU A 167 3.35 -17.04 1.79
N ASP A 168 4.17 -16.15 1.30
CA ASP A 168 4.50 -14.91 1.97
C ASP A 168 3.18 -14.10 2.11
N LEU A 169 2.46 -14.28 3.24
CA LEU A 169 1.23 -13.56 3.61
C LEU A 169 1.29 -12.06 3.30
N ARG A 170 2.51 -11.57 3.13
CA ARG A 170 2.88 -10.21 2.78
C ARG A 170 2.44 -9.76 1.39
N HIS A 171 2.19 -10.69 0.44
CA HIS A 171 1.87 -10.38 -0.95
C HIS A 171 0.36 -10.36 -1.22
N GLY A 172 -0.42 -11.04 -0.39
CA GLY A 172 -1.85 -11.21 -0.60
C GLY A 172 -2.70 -10.10 0.03
N LEU A 173 -2.42 -9.73 1.28
CA LEU A 173 -3.27 -8.82 2.05
C LEU A 173 -3.38 -7.42 1.43
N GLY A 174 -2.29 -6.87 0.90
CA GLY A 174 -2.30 -5.54 0.27
C GLY A 174 -3.27 -5.44 -0.92
N LEU A 175 -3.25 -6.42 -1.83
CA LEU A 175 -4.14 -6.46 -2.98
C LEU A 175 -5.59 -6.80 -2.58
N VAL A 176 -5.79 -7.69 -1.60
CA VAL A 176 -7.12 -7.96 -1.03
C VAL A 176 -7.71 -6.68 -0.44
N LEU A 177 -6.91 -5.92 0.32
CA LEU A 177 -7.34 -4.65 0.89
C LEU A 177 -7.73 -3.63 -0.21
N VAL A 178 -6.90 -3.47 -1.25
CA VAL A 178 -7.21 -2.59 -2.39
C VAL A 178 -8.54 -2.98 -3.01
N ARG A 179 -8.77 -4.26 -3.27
CA ARG A 179 -10.02 -4.75 -3.85
C ARG A 179 -11.24 -4.51 -2.96
N GLN A 180 -11.11 -4.70 -1.64
CA GLN A 180 -12.19 -4.41 -0.70
C GLN A 180 -12.52 -2.92 -0.64
N ILE A 181 -11.50 -2.06 -0.66
CA ILE A 181 -11.68 -0.61 -0.69
C ILE A 181 -12.36 -0.18 -1.99
N ASP A 182 -11.90 -0.69 -3.15
CA ASP A 182 -12.49 -0.39 -4.46
C ASP A 182 -13.97 -0.76 -4.47
N ARG A 183 -14.31 -1.99 -4.07
CA ARG A 183 -15.69 -2.49 -4.01
C ARG A 183 -16.59 -1.66 -3.10
N LYS A 184 -16.07 -1.12 -1.99
CA LYS A 184 -16.84 -0.30 -1.04
C LYS A 184 -16.88 1.18 -1.44
N SER A 185 -15.98 1.63 -2.31
CA SER A 185 -15.96 3.01 -2.82
C SER A 185 -16.89 3.22 -4.00
N VAL A 186 -17.31 2.14 -4.65
CA VAL A 186 -18.28 2.14 -5.76
C VAL A 186 -19.69 1.95 -5.16
N VAL A 187 -20.34 3.04 -4.77
CA VAL A 187 -21.77 3.08 -4.44
C VAL A 187 -22.40 4.26 -5.13
#